data_f8219ed9d87a934662a195f57197e99c
#
_entry.id   f8219ed9d87a934662a195f57197e99c
#
_cell.length_a   1.000
_cell.length_b   1.000
_cell.length_c   1.000
_cell.angle_alpha   90.00
_cell.angle_beta   90.00
_cell.angle_gamma   90.00
#
_symmetry.space_group_name_H-M   'P 1'
#
loop_
_entity.id
_entity.type
_entity.pdbx_description
1 polymer ?
#
loop_
_entity_poly.entity_id
_entity_poly.type
_entity_poly.pdbx_seq_one_letter_code
_entity_poly.pdbx_strand_id
1 'polypeptide(L)'
;KEGADRIHGYGANLLDENTSFPTDFDAIWMSQFLDCFSEEQVISILSRAAKSMKEGCSLYIMETLWDRQKFETAAYCLTQISLYFTALANGNSKMFHSEDLFSYVEKAGLKIDKVYDGLGKGHSLIKCIK
;
A
#
# COMPACT_ATOMS: atom_id res chain seq x y z
N LYS A 1 18.89 -1.23 22.46
CA LYS A 1 18.96 -2.35 21.52
C LYS A 1 19.86 -1.94 20.37
N GLU A 2 20.67 -2.85 19.87
CA GLU A 2 21.58 -2.60 18.74
C GLU A 2 20.80 -2.12 17.51
N GLY A 3 21.26 -1.05 16.86
CA GLY A 3 20.64 -0.45 15.68
C GLY A 3 19.48 0.53 15.94
N ALA A 4 19.16 0.84 17.19
CA ALA A 4 18.11 1.81 17.52
C ALA A 4 18.44 3.24 17.05
N ASP A 5 19.70 3.56 16.90
CA ASP A 5 20.27 4.81 16.36
C ASP A 5 19.98 5.02 14.88
N ARG A 6 19.60 3.95 14.16
CA ARG A 6 19.23 3.99 12.73
C ARG A 6 17.74 4.13 12.47
N ILE A 7 16.93 4.18 13.53
CA ILE A 7 15.46 4.30 13.43
C ILE A 7 15.06 5.68 13.90
N HIS A 8 14.45 6.44 12.98
CA HIS A 8 13.99 7.80 13.24
C HIS A 8 12.47 7.86 13.07
N GLY A 9 11.76 8.35 14.08
CA GLY A 9 10.33 8.60 14.01
C GLY A 9 10.04 9.87 13.22
N TYR A 10 9.06 9.81 12.32
CA TYR A 10 8.56 10.96 11.59
C TYR A 10 7.03 11.02 11.72
N GLY A 11 6.54 12.05 12.41
CA GLY A 11 5.10 12.28 12.57
C GLY A 11 4.54 13.04 11.38
N ALA A 12 3.52 12.46 10.73
CA ALA A 12 2.84 13.08 9.60
C ALA A 12 1.35 12.80 9.63
N ASN A 13 0.52 13.79 9.30
CA ASN A 13 -0.90 13.57 9.01
C ASN A 13 -1.04 13.18 7.54
N LEU A 14 -1.27 11.90 7.27
CA LEU A 14 -1.36 11.38 5.90
C LEU A 14 -2.65 11.78 5.17
N LEU A 15 -3.66 12.25 5.90
CA LEU A 15 -4.89 12.78 5.32
C LEU A 15 -4.77 14.25 4.91
N ASP A 16 -3.71 14.94 5.33
CA ASP A 16 -3.40 16.28 4.86
C ASP A 16 -2.62 16.19 3.55
N GLU A 17 -3.24 16.60 2.46
CA GLU A 17 -2.66 16.57 1.11
C GLU A 17 -1.41 17.45 0.96
N ASN A 18 -1.22 18.43 1.85
CA ASN A 18 -0.04 19.28 1.87
C ASN A 18 1.15 18.64 2.59
N THR A 19 0.94 17.54 3.31
CA THR A 19 2.02 16.81 3.98
C THR A 19 2.97 16.21 2.96
N SER A 20 4.24 16.65 2.96
CA SER A 20 5.30 16.05 2.15
C SER A 20 5.95 14.88 2.88
N PHE A 21 6.40 13.88 2.12
CA PHE A 21 7.21 12.80 2.69
C PHE A 21 8.70 13.17 2.67
N PRO A 22 9.48 12.60 3.62
CA PRO A 22 10.93 12.75 3.59
C PRO A 22 11.51 12.22 2.27
N THR A 23 12.61 12.80 1.82
CA THR A 23 13.32 12.46 0.59
C THR A 23 14.60 11.67 0.88
N ASP A 24 15.32 11.31 -0.18
CA ASP A 24 16.66 10.67 -0.12
C ASP A 24 16.71 9.23 0.35
N PHE A 25 15.58 8.54 0.33
CA PHE A 25 15.51 7.10 0.60
C PHE A 25 15.68 6.27 -0.69
N ASP A 26 16.26 5.08 -0.53
CA ASP A 26 16.43 4.10 -1.61
C ASP A 26 15.18 3.24 -1.80
N ALA A 27 14.34 3.16 -0.77
CA ALA A 27 13.09 2.41 -0.79
C ALA A 27 12.03 3.05 0.11
N ILE A 28 10.78 2.95 -0.31
CA ILE A 28 9.59 3.24 0.50
C ILE A 28 8.85 1.92 0.69
N TRP A 29 8.40 1.64 1.91
CA TRP A 29 7.69 0.43 2.26
C TRP A 29 6.33 0.74 2.88
N MET A 30 5.27 0.20 2.27
CA MET A 30 3.89 0.28 2.76
C MET A 30 3.35 -1.14 2.90
N SER A 31 2.94 -1.53 4.10
CA SER A 31 2.52 -2.91 4.38
C SER A 31 1.26 -2.92 5.21
N GLN A 32 0.21 -3.56 4.72
CA GLN A 32 -1.11 -3.65 5.37
C GLN A 32 -1.55 -2.27 5.84
N PHE A 33 -1.59 -1.34 4.93
CA PHE A 33 -1.69 0.08 5.25
C PHE A 33 -2.69 0.81 4.34
N LEU A 34 -2.61 0.59 3.03
CA LEU A 34 -3.44 1.32 2.06
C LEU A 34 -4.90 0.90 2.11
N ASP A 35 -5.18 -0.32 2.55
CA ASP A 35 -6.51 -0.88 2.74
C ASP A 35 -7.39 -0.12 3.77
N CYS A 36 -6.78 0.79 4.54
CA CYS A 36 -7.48 1.65 5.50
C CYS A 36 -8.05 2.95 4.91
N PHE A 37 -7.76 3.27 3.65
CA PHE A 37 -8.07 4.57 3.03
C PHE A 37 -9.04 4.44 1.86
N SER A 38 -9.73 5.56 1.54
CA SER A 38 -10.54 5.65 0.33
C SER A 38 -9.67 5.69 -0.94
N GLU A 39 -10.26 5.46 -2.11
CA GLU A 39 -9.55 5.53 -3.40
C GLU A 39 -8.77 6.85 -3.55
N GLU A 40 -9.44 7.98 -3.31
CA GLU A 40 -8.84 9.30 -3.46
C GLU A 40 -7.67 9.50 -2.50
N GLN A 41 -7.82 9.00 -1.25
CA GLN A 41 -6.77 9.07 -0.24
C GLN A 41 -5.58 8.19 -0.62
N VAL A 42 -5.81 6.97 -1.12
CA VAL A 42 -4.74 6.08 -1.62
C VAL A 42 -3.96 6.74 -2.75
N ILE A 43 -4.66 7.28 -3.76
CA ILE A 43 -4.03 7.97 -4.89
C ILE A 43 -3.23 9.19 -4.41
N SER A 44 -3.77 9.98 -3.49
CA SER A 44 -3.08 11.13 -2.89
C SER A 44 -1.79 10.71 -2.15
N ILE A 45 -1.87 9.68 -1.31
CA ILE A 45 -0.71 9.14 -0.56
C ILE A 45 0.36 8.64 -1.53
N LEU A 46 -0.02 7.82 -2.51
CA LEU A 46 0.89 7.27 -3.51
C LEU A 46 1.53 8.37 -4.38
N SER A 47 0.76 9.38 -4.78
CA SER A 47 1.28 10.53 -5.56
C SER A 47 2.32 11.33 -4.78
N ARG A 48 2.11 11.54 -3.47
CA ARG A 48 3.07 12.21 -2.60
C ARG A 48 4.32 11.36 -2.38
N ALA A 49 4.14 10.03 -2.22
CA ALA A 49 5.27 9.10 -2.16
C ALA A 49 6.07 9.14 -3.47
N ALA A 50 5.41 9.11 -4.63
CA ALA A 50 6.07 9.23 -5.93
C ALA A 50 6.88 10.53 -6.05
N LYS A 51 6.35 11.66 -5.57
CA LYS A 51 7.08 12.94 -5.56
C LYS A 51 8.35 12.90 -4.72
N SER A 52 8.34 12.18 -3.59
CA SER A 52 9.51 12.06 -2.70
C SER A 52 10.57 11.08 -3.19
N MET A 53 10.24 10.19 -4.14
CA MET A 53 11.18 9.23 -4.70
C MET A 53 12.26 9.89 -5.53
N LYS A 54 13.52 9.62 -5.24
CA LYS A 54 14.67 9.94 -6.08
C LYS A 54 14.85 8.92 -7.20
N GLU A 55 15.74 9.19 -8.13
CA GLU A 55 16.14 8.20 -9.16
C GLU A 55 16.68 6.91 -8.52
N GLY A 56 16.22 5.76 -9.02
CA GLY A 56 16.58 4.45 -8.48
C GLY A 56 15.81 4.01 -7.22
N CYS A 57 15.02 4.90 -6.61
CA CYS A 57 14.14 4.52 -5.49
C CYS A 57 13.01 3.59 -5.97
N SER A 58 12.66 2.62 -5.15
CA SER A 58 11.50 1.75 -5.39
C SER A 58 10.48 1.89 -4.26
N LEU A 59 9.20 1.88 -4.61
CA LEU A 59 8.10 1.77 -3.65
C LEU A 59 7.63 0.31 -3.60
N TYR A 60 7.50 -0.23 -2.41
CA TYR A 60 6.99 -1.58 -2.16
C TYR A 60 5.67 -1.50 -1.40
N ILE A 61 4.63 -2.09 -1.98
CA ILE A 61 3.30 -2.19 -1.39
C ILE A 61 3.04 -3.67 -1.09
N MET A 62 2.82 -4.02 0.17
CA MET A 62 2.46 -5.36 0.58
C MET A 62 1.04 -5.37 1.14
N GLU A 63 0.13 -6.01 0.42
CA GLU A 63 -1.29 -6.11 0.76
C GLU A 63 -1.83 -7.52 0.54
N THR A 64 -2.99 -7.82 1.12
CA THR A 64 -3.76 -9.02 0.81
C THR A 64 -4.75 -8.70 -0.30
N LEU A 65 -4.50 -9.23 -1.50
CA LEU A 65 -5.39 -9.07 -2.66
C LEU A 65 -6.31 -10.28 -2.75
N TRP A 66 -7.63 -10.06 -2.68
CA TRP A 66 -8.57 -11.16 -2.57
C TRP A 66 -8.67 -12.00 -3.86
N ASP A 67 -8.44 -11.43 -5.02
CA ASP A 67 -8.44 -12.10 -6.33
C ASP A 67 -7.14 -12.88 -6.62
N ARG A 68 -6.09 -12.67 -5.83
CA ARG A 68 -4.78 -13.32 -6.02
C ARG A 68 -4.48 -14.39 -4.96
N GLN A 69 -5.53 -14.92 -4.35
CA GLN A 69 -5.41 -15.99 -3.37
C GLN A 69 -5.30 -17.37 -4.05
N LYS A 70 -4.50 -18.25 -3.45
CA LYS A 70 -4.34 -19.63 -3.92
C LYS A 70 -5.63 -20.46 -3.79
N PHE A 71 -6.46 -20.15 -2.80
CA PHE A 71 -7.68 -20.91 -2.48
C PHE A 71 -8.89 -19.99 -2.49
N GLU A 72 -9.99 -20.44 -3.09
CA GLU A 72 -11.28 -19.72 -3.11
C GLU A 72 -11.77 -19.35 -1.70
N THR A 73 -11.59 -20.28 -0.74
CA THR A 73 -11.97 -20.01 0.65
C THR A 73 -11.21 -18.81 1.23
N ALA A 74 -9.93 -18.63 0.87
CA ALA A 74 -9.16 -17.47 1.32
C ALA A 74 -9.69 -16.19 0.67
N ALA A 75 -9.98 -16.19 -0.63
CA ALA A 75 -10.62 -15.09 -1.32
C ALA A 75 -11.96 -14.71 -0.69
N TYR A 76 -12.80 -15.70 -0.44
CA TYR A 76 -14.09 -15.52 0.24
C TYR A 76 -13.92 -14.90 1.64
N CYS A 77 -13.00 -15.40 2.46
CA CYS A 77 -12.73 -14.83 3.78
C CYS A 77 -12.31 -13.36 3.70
N LEU A 78 -11.44 -12.99 2.75
CA LEU A 78 -11.00 -11.62 2.57
C LEU A 78 -12.14 -10.68 2.16
N THR A 79 -13.05 -11.13 1.29
CA THR A 79 -14.22 -10.32 0.93
C THR A 79 -15.17 -10.13 2.11
N GLN A 80 -15.36 -11.15 2.96
CA GLN A 80 -16.16 -11.02 4.18
C GLN A 80 -15.50 -10.10 5.23
N ILE A 81 -14.17 -10.18 5.37
CA ILE A 81 -13.41 -9.27 6.24
C ILE A 81 -13.55 -7.83 5.74
N SER A 82 -13.55 -7.58 4.43
CA SER A 82 -13.79 -6.25 3.87
C SER A 82 -15.12 -5.67 4.33
N LEU A 83 -16.19 -6.46 4.27
CA LEU A 83 -17.51 -6.03 4.75
C LEU A 83 -17.47 -5.67 6.24
N TYR A 84 -16.83 -6.50 7.06
CA TYR A 84 -16.66 -6.25 8.49
C TYR A 84 -15.92 -4.94 8.76
N PHE A 85 -14.77 -4.72 8.12
CA PHE A 85 -13.97 -3.50 8.31
C PHE A 85 -14.68 -2.25 7.79
N THR A 86 -15.34 -2.32 6.64
CA THR A 86 -16.12 -1.20 6.11
C THR A 86 -17.26 -0.80 7.08
N ALA A 87 -17.95 -1.80 7.66
CA ALA A 87 -19.09 -1.54 8.54
C ALA A 87 -18.68 -1.06 9.94
N LEU A 88 -17.57 -1.55 10.50
CA LEU A 88 -17.22 -1.37 11.92
C LEU A 88 -15.98 -0.51 12.15
N ALA A 89 -15.18 -0.21 11.13
CA ALA A 89 -14.00 0.63 11.30
C ALA A 89 -14.28 2.08 10.89
N ASN A 90 -13.89 2.48 9.69
CA ASN A 90 -13.94 3.88 9.26
C ASN A 90 -14.80 4.13 8.00
N GLY A 91 -15.53 3.14 7.54
CA GLY A 91 -16.34 3.22 6.32
C GLY A 91 -15.58 3.05 5.01
N ASN A 92 -14.26 3.01 5.03
CA ASN A 92 -13.39 2.97 3.85
C ASN A 92 -12.54 1.71 3.75
N SER A 93 -12.23 1.08 4.89
CA SER A 93 -11.33 -0.08 4.92
C SER A 93 -11.90 -1.28 4.17
N LYS A 94 -11.14 -1.77 3.19
CA LYS A 94 -11.50 -2.95 2.39
C LYS A 94 -10.26 -3.62 1.82
N MET A 95 -10.31 -4.94 1.66
CA MET A 95 -9.29 -5.66 0.90
C MET A 95 -9.43 -5.33 -0.59
N PHE A 96 -8.32 -5.08 -1.26
CA PHE A 96 -8.33 -4.69 -2.68
C PHE A 96 -8.50 -5.87 -3.62
N HIS A 97 -9.16 -5.61 -4.74
CA HIS A 97 -8.90 -6.31 -5.99
C HIS A 97 -7.59 -5.81 -6.59
N SER A 98 -6.80 -6.70 -7.20
CA SER A 98 -5.50 -6.31 -7.74
C SER A 98 -5.60 -5.21 -8.81
N GLU A 99 -6.59 -5.29 -9.70
CA GLU A 99 -6.80 -4.31 -10.76
C GLU A 99 -7.12 -2.91 -10.20
N ASP A 100 -7.89 -2.83 -9.12
CA ASP A 100 -8.19 -1.55 -8.46
C ASP A 100 -6.90 -0.91 -7.93
N LEU A 101 -6.14 -1.66 -7.13
CA LEU A 101 -4.89 -1.15 -6.56
C LEU A 101 -3.86 -0.79 -7.64
N PHE A 102 -3.78 -1.59 -8.71
CA PHE A 102 -2.89 -1.31 -9.84
C PHE A 102 -3.29 -0.01 -10.56
N SER A 103 -4.58 0.20 -10.78
CA SER A 103 -5.11 1.46 -11.31
C SER A 103 -4.74 2.67 -10.43
N TYR A 104 -4.80 2.54 -9.10
CA TYR A 104 -4.41 3.62 -8.17
C TYR A 104 -2.92 3.93 -8.25
N VAL A 105 -2.07 2.91 -8.37
CA VAL A 105 -0.62 3.06 -8.58
C VAL A 105 -0.34 3.84 -9.86
N GLU A 106 -1.00 3.49 -10.96
CA GLU A 106 -0.84 4.17 -12.26
C GLU A 106 -1.35 5.61 -12.23
N LYS A 107 -2.54 5.84 -11.63
CA LYS A 107 -3.10 7.20 -11.44
C LYS A 107 -2.18 8.09 -10.59
N ALA A 108 -1.41 7.50 -9.69
CA ALA A 108 -0.42 8.21 -8.88
C ALA A 108 0.89 8.54 -9.61
N GLY A 109 1.03 8.15 -10.89
CA GLY A 109 2.21 8.38 -11.71
C GLY A 109 3.34 7.39 -11.48
N LEU A 110 3.05 6.23 -10.92
CA LEU A 110 3.98 5.13 -10.71
C LEU A 110 3.76 4.03 -11.76
N LYS A 111 4.77 3.22 -11.98
CA LYS A 111 4.71 2.01 -12.82
C LYS A 111 4.93 0.78 -11.95
N ILE A 112 4.15 -0.27 -12.20
CA ILE A 112 4.37 -1.57 -11.58
C ILE A 112 5.53 -2.26 -12.32
N ASP A 113 6.63 -2.49 -11.61
CA ASP A 113 7.80 -3.20 -12.11
C ASP A 113 7.60 -4.71 -11.96
N LYS A 114 7.16 -5.15 -10.79
CA LYS A 114 6.98 -6.58 -10.50
C LYS A 114 5.96 -6.82 -9.39
N VAL A 115 5.24 -7.96 -9.50
CA VAL A 115 4.33 -8.46 -8.48
C VAL A 115 4.79 -9.85 -8.03
N TYR A 116 4.86 -10.05 -6.72
CA TYR A 116 5.20 -11.32 -6.08
C TYR A 116 4.00 -11.77 -5.25
N ASP A 117 3.41 -12.89 -5.61
CA ASP A 117 2.25 -13.45 -4.91
C ASP A 117 2.63 -14.55 -3.93
N GLY A 118 1.71 -14.87 -3.04
CA GLY A 118 1.82 -16.02 -2.15
C GLY A 118 2.87 -15.84 -1.05
N LEU A 119 3.20 -14.63 -0.67
CA LEU A 119 4.10 -14.35 0.44
C LEU A 119 3.40 -14.65 1.78
N GLY A 120 4.05 -15.43 2.63
CA GLY A 120 3.49 -15.80 3.93
C GLY A 120 2.14 -16.51 3.79
N LYS A 121 1.10 -15.90 4.34
CA LYS A 121 -0.27 -16.45 4.35
C LYS A 121 -1.19 -15.82 3.29
N GLY A 122 -0.66 -15.43 2.12
CA GLY A 122 -1.46 -14.92 1.01
C GLY A 122 -1.31 -13.41 0.73
N HIS A 123 -0.19 -12.83 1.14
CA HIS A 123 0.14 -11.45 0.75
C HIS A 123 0.73 -11.39 -0.66
N SER A 124 0.50 -10.28 -1.33
CA SER A 124 1.17 -9.90 -2.56
C SER A 124 2.08 -8.70 -2.29
N LEU A 125 3.28 -8.72 -2.84
CA LEU A 125 4.21 -7.59 -2.82
C LEU A 125 4.30 -6.99 -4.21
N ILE A 126 3.95 -5.73 -4.32
CA ILE A 126 3.98 -4.96 -5.56
C ILE A 126 5.17 -4.02 -5.49
N LYS A 127 6.12 -4.20 -6.40
CA LYS A 127 7.25 -3.29 -6.57
C LYS A 127 6.88 -2.25 -7.62
N CYS A 128 6.93 -0.99 -7.23
CA CYS A 128 6.64 0.15 -8.09
C CYS A 128 7.89 1.01 -8.29
N ILE A 129 8.00 1.58 -9.47
CA ILE A 129 9.05 2.53 -9.87
C ILE A 129 8.42 3.78 -10.46
N LYS A 130 9.20 4.81 -10.59
CA LYS A 130 8.83 6.07 -11.25
C LYS A 130 8.85 5.93 -12.75
#